data_bc255706e4edda4bcb843ff59a585833
#
_entry.id   bc255706e4edda4bcb843ff59a585833
#
_cell.length_a   1.000
_cell.length_b   1.000
_cell.length_c   1.000
_cell.angle_alpha   90.00
_cell.angle_beta   90.00
_cell.angle_gamma   90.00
#
_symmetry.space_group_name_H-M   'P 1'
#
loop_
_entity.id
_entity.type
_entity.pdbx_description
1 polymer ?
#
loop_
_entity_poly.entity_id
_entity_poly.type
_entity_poly.pdbx_seq_one_letter_code
_entity_poly.pdbx_strand_id
1 'polypeptide(L)'
;MKTNDNNIAEVRLKYSSKVSASDRPQVRCSAGALELFRESWDKETIELYEECKLMLLNRANKVLGIAQISQGGISGTVTDVRIILQYALKANASGIILCHNHPSGNMDPSESDIKITSKLKEAAMTHDI
;
A
#
# COMPACT_ATOMS: atom_id res chain seq x y z
N MET A 1 -21.94 -12.40 7.65
CA MET A 1 -21.28 -13.54 6.97
C MET A 1 -22.10 -14.79 7.19
N LYS A 2 -22.41 -15.48 6.13
CA LYS A 2 -23.08 -16.77 6.23
C LYS A 2 -22.07 -17.88 6.43
N THR A 3 -22.31 -18.72 7.42
CA THR A 3 -21.64 -20.03 7.51
C THR A 3 -22.53 -21.04 6.80
N ASN A 4 -21.96 -21.99 6.09
CA ASN A 4 -22.73 -23.07 5.53
C ASN A 4 -22.76 -24.27 6.50
N ASP A 5 -23.66 -25.20 6.26
CA ASP A 5 -23.88 -26.36 7.16
C ASP A 5 -22.68 -27.32 7.21
N ASN A 6 -21.69 -27.16 6.32
CA ASN A 6 -20.48 -27.97 6.24
C ASN A 6 -19.32 -27.43 7.06
N ASN A 7 -19.52 -26.37 7.83
CA ASN A 7 -18.46 -25.67 8.57
C ASN A 7 -17.34 -25.13 7.67
N ILE A 8 -17.67 -24.81 6.44
CA ILE A 8 -16.74 -24.20 5.50
C ILE A 8 -17.01 -22.69 5.46
N ALA A 9 -15.99 -21.90 5.77
CA ALA A 9 -16.09 -20.44 5.74
C ALA A 9 -16.23 -19.94 4.32
N GLU A 10 -17.07 -18.94 4.14
CA GLU A 10 -17.17 -18.22 2.89
C GLU A 10 -16.12 -17.10 2.86
N VAL A 11 -15.39 -17.01 1.76
CA VAL A 11 -14.42 -15.92 1.55
C VAL A 11 -15.04 -14.91 0.58
N ARG A 12 -15.06 -13.66 0.99
CA ARG A 12 -15.54 -12.56 0.16
C ARG A 12 -14.45 -11.54 -0.05
N LEU A 13 -14.39 -11.02 -1.25
CA LEU A 13 -13.52 -9.92 -1.60
C LEU A 13 -14.36 -8.65 -1.65
N LYS A 14 -13.87 -7.58 -1.01
CA LYS A 14 -14.58 -6.31 -1.01
C LYS A 14 -13.61 -5.15 -1.17
N TYR A 15 -13.83 -4.37 -2.22
CA TYR A 15 -13.25 -3.05 -2.40
C TYR A 15 -14.38 -2.09 -2.73
N SER A 16 -14.44 -0.97 -2.03
CA SER A 16 -15.46 0.04 -2.27
C SER A 16 -14.80 1.40 -2.36
N SER A 17 -14.86 2.00 -3.54
CA SER A 17 -14.42 3.36 -3.74
C SER A 17 -15.59 4.30 -3.47
N LYS A 18 -15.37 5.30 -2.60
CA LYS A 18 -16.34 6.37 -2.35
C LYS A 18 -16.07 7.59 -3.21
N VAL A 19 -15.04 7.51 -4.06
CA VAL A 19 -14.61 8.60 -4.93
C VAL A 19 -14.95 8.23 -6.37
N SER A 20 -15.66 9.10 -7.08
CA SER A 20 -15.97 8.86 -8.48
C SER A 20 -14.68 8.90 -9.31
N ALA A 21 -14.71 8.17 -10.44
CA ALA A 21 -13.52 8.04 -11.29
C ALA A 21 -12.96 9.39 -11.74
N SER A 22 -13.82 10.38 -12.00
CA SER A 22 -13.41 11.72 -12.43
C SER A 22 -12.74 12.53 -11.32
N ASP A 23 -13.01 12.20 -10.05
CA ASP A 23 -12.49 12.94 -8.90
C ASP A 23 -11.22 12.33 -8.32
N ARG A 24 -10.78 11.19 -8.85
CA ARG A 24 -9.56 10.55 -8.37
C ARG A 24 -8.33 11.37 -8.76
N PRO A 25 -7.42 11.62 -7.79
CA PRO A 25 -6.18 12.31 -8.13
C PRO A 25 -5.33 11.48 -9.09
N GLN A 26 -4.60 12.16 -9.96
CA GLN A 26 -3.69 11.53 -10.89
C GLN A 26 -2.25 11.76 -10.45
N VAL A 27 -1.45 10.69 -10.41
CA VAL A 27 -0.03 10.74 -10.07
C VAL A 27 0.79 10.80 -11.36
N ARG A 28 1.59 11.84 -11.51
CA ARG A 28 2.42 12.07 -12.69
C ARG A 28 3.92 11.98 -12.40
N CYS A 29 4.30 12.04 -11.12
CA CYS A 29 5.69 12.01 -10.70
C CYS A 29 5.80 11.62 -9.23
N SER A 30 7.01 11.32 -8.78
CA SER A 30 7.28 10.93 -7.39
C SER A 30 6.87 12.02 -6.40
N ALA A 31 7.09 13.28 -6.74
CA ALA A 31 6.71 14.40 -5.87
C ALA A 31 5.20 14.48 -5.64
N GLY A 32 4.40 14.23 -6.68
CA GLY A 32 2.95 14.19 -6.56
C GLY A 32 2.46 13.03 -5.69
N ALA A 33 3.07 11.86 -5.84
CA ALA A 33 2.78 10.72 -4.99
C ALA A 33 3.11 11.00 -3.53
N LEU A 34 4.28 11.58 -3.27
CA LEU A 34 4.71 11.93 -1.92
C LEU A 34 3.73 12.89 -1.24
N GLU A 35 3.27 13.89 -1.96
CA GLU A 35 2.30 14.86 -1.44
C GLU A 35 1.01 14.17 -0.99
N LEU A 36 0.47 13.27 -1.80
CA LEU A 36 -0.73 12.51 -1.46
C LEU A 36 -0.50 11.59 -0.25
N PHE A 37 0.66 10.94 -0.16
CA PHE A 37 1.01 10.16 1.01
C PHE A 37 1.06 11.03 2.27
N ARG A 38 1.67 12.20 2.20
CA ARG A 38 1.75 13.11 3.35
C ARG A 38 0.37 13.56 3.82
N GLU A 39 -0.54 13.84 2.91
CA GLU A 39 -1.92 14.19 3.26
C GLU A 39 -2.64 13.03 3.97
N SER A 40 -2.35 11.80 3.59
CA SER A 40 -2.96 10.61 4.18
C SER A 40 -2.31 10.18 5.50
N TRP A 41 -1.11 10.68 5.80
CA TRP A 41 -0.36 10.28 6.99
C TRP A 41 -0.88 10.96 8.23
N ASP A 42 -1.00 10.19 9.32
CA ASP A 42 -1.35 10.74 10.62
C ASP A 42 -0.16 11.56 11.15
N LYS A 43 -0.38 12.85 11.31
CA LYS A 43 0.66 13.78 11.75
C LYS A 43 1.08 13.55 13.20
N GLU A 44 0.23 12.90 14.00
CA GLU A 44 0.56 12.57 15.37
C GLU A 44 1.50 11.38 15.48
N THR A 45 1.56 10.52 14.47
CA THR A 45 2.35 9.29 14.49
C THR A 45 3.53 9.29 13.52
N ILE A 46 3.58 10.20 12.56
CA ILE A 46 4.61 10.22 11.52
C ILE A 46 6.03 10.31 12.07
N GLU A 47 6.22 10.95 13.21
CA GLU A 47 7.52 11.08 13.87
C GLU A 47 7.73 10.05 14.99
N LEU A 48 6.73 9.22 15.29
CA LEU A 48 6.77 8.28 16.40
C LEU A 48 7.03 6.84 15.95
N TYR A 49 6.36 6.39 14.92
CA TYR A 49 6.40 5.00 14.48
C TYR A 49 6.78 4.91 13.02
N GLU A 50 7.47 3.82 12.67
CA GLU A 50 7.64 3.49 11.26
C GLU A 50 6.38 2.82 10.74
N GLU A 51 5.80 3.38 9.71
CA GLU A 51 4.58 2.88 9.08
C GLU A 51 4.84 2.68 7.59
N CYS A 52 4.24 1.65 7.02
CA CYS A 52 4.30 1.38 5.58
C CYS A 52 2.91 1.53 4.98
N LYS A 53 2.82 2.35 3.95
CA LYS A 53 1.58 2.58 3.20
C LYS A 53 1.75 2.24 1.73
N LEU A 54 0.66 1.82 1.13
CA LEU A 54 0.60 1.40 -0.26
C LEU A 54 -0.41 2.26 -1.01
N MET A 55 0.03 2.87 -2.09
CA MET A 55 -0.85 3.57 -3.02
C MET A 55 -1.17 2.64 -4.19
N LEU A 56 -2.44 2.53 -4.52
CA LEU A 56 -2.94 1.69 -5.60
C LEU A 56 -3.38 2.59 -6.75
N LEU A 57 -2.88 2.30 -7.94
CA LEU A 57 -3.12 3.09 -9.13
C LEU A 57 -3.80 2.25 -10.22
N ASN A 58 -4.71 2.87 -10.97
CA ASN A 58 -5.23 2.27 -12.17
C ASN A 58 -4.30 2.53 -13.36
N ARG A 59 -4.67 2.05 -14.53
CA ARG A 59 -3.85 2.19 -15.75
C ARG A 59 -3.64 3.65 -16.18
N ALA A 60 -4.56 4.54 -15.81
CA ALA A 60 -4.41 5.98 -16.05
C ALA A 60 -3.59 6.69 -14.97
N ASN A 61 -2.96 5.96 -14.07
CA ASN A 61 -2.23 6.48 -12.92
C ASN A 61 -3.09 7.31 -11.97
N LYS A 62 -4.38 7.03 -11.92
CA LYS A 62 -5.27 7.62 -10.94
C LYS A 62 -5.31 6.77 -9.68
N VAL A 63 -5.39 7.42 -8.53
CA VAL A 63 -5.34 6.76 -7.24
C VAL A 63 -6.64 6.04 -6.95
N LEU A 64 -6.57 4.72 -6.82
CA LEU A 64 -7.70 3.88 -6.40
C LEU A 64 -7.87 3.91 -4.89
N GLY A 65 -6.78 4.10 -4.16
CA GLY A 65 -6.79 4.18 -2.73
C GLY A 65 -5.39 4.10 -2.13
N ILE A 66 -5.30 4.40 -0.85
CA ILE A 66 -4.08 4.23 -0.05
C ILE A 66 -4.44 3.30 1.11
N ALA A 67 -3.65 2.26 1.31
CA ALA A 67 -3.84 1.29 2.38
C ALA A 67 -2.65 1.32 3.34
N GLN A 68 -2.91 1.20 4.63
CA GLN A 68 -1.86 0.98 5.60
C GLN A 68 -1.52 -0.50 5.64
N ILE A 69 -0.27 -0.83 5.36
CA ILE A 69 0.21 -2.21 5.27
C ILE A 69 0.71 -2.70 6.61
N SER A 70 1.52 -1.88 7.27
CA SER A 70 2.12 -2.26 8.54
C SER A 70 2.48 -1.04 9.38
N GLN A 71 2.57 -1.27 10.67
CA GLN A 71 3.04 -0.31 11.64
C GLN A 71 4.05 -1.02 12.53
N GLY A 72 5.27 -0.49 12.60
CA GLY A 72 6.33 -1.03 13.43
C GLY A 72 6.45 -0.31 14.76
N GLY A 73 7.40 -0.76 15.58
CA GLY A 73 7.81 -0.06 16.77
C GLY A 73 8.80 1.08 16.44
N ILE A 74 9.61 1.44 17.42
CA ILE A 74 10.56 2.55 17.25
C ILE A 74 11.65 2.23 16.22
N SER A 75 12.04 0.96 16.09
CA SER A 75 13.19 0.53 15.29
C SER A 75 12.87 -0.13 13.97
N GLY A 76 11.61 -0.18 13.54
CA GLY A 76 11.28 -0.70 12.22
C GLY A 76 9.94 -1.42 12.16
N THR A 77 9.55 -1.76 10.95
CA THR A 77 8.32 -2.48 10.65
C THR A 77 8.61 -3.60 9.67
N VAL A 78 7.84 -4.69 9.76
CA VAL A 78 7.91 -5.81 8.83
C VAL A 78 6.80 -5.65 7.80
N THR A 79 7.17 -5.78 6.52
CA THR A 79 6.23 -5.70 5.40
C THR A 79 6.16 -7.05 4.69
N ASP A 80 4.96 -7.56 4.51
CA ASP A 80 4.71 -8.84 3.83
C ASP A 80 4.20 -8.59 2.42
N VAL A 81 4.95 -9.06 1.42
CA VAL A 81 4.59 -8.94 0.00
C VAL A 81 3.23 -9.57 -0.29
N ARG A 82 2.88 -10.67 0.38
CA ARG A 82 1.57 -11.32 0.19
C ARG A 82 0.42 -10.39 0.57
N ILE A 83 0.60 -9.62 1.64
CA ILE A 83 -0.41 -8.66 2.07
C ILE A 83 -0.54 -7.53 1.06
N ILE A 84 0.58 -7.01 0.58
CA ILE A 84 0.59 -5.97 -0.46
C ILE A 84 -0.16 -6.43 -1.70
N LEU A 85 0.13 -7.64 -2.17
CA LEU A 85 -0.52 -8.20 -3.36
C LEU A 85 -2.02 -8.43 -3.16
N GLN A 86 -2.45 -8.78 -1.96
CA GLN A 86 -3.88 -8.89 -1.64
C GLN A 86 -4.61 -7.58 -1.91
N TYR A 87 -4.05 -6.46 -1.47
CA TYR A 87 -4.62 -5.13 -1.75
C TYR A 87 -4.61 -4.80 -3.24
N ALA A 88 -3.48 -5.03 -3.89
CA ALA A 88 -3.31 -4.69 -5.31
C ALA A 88 -4.28 -5.47 -6.20
N LEU A 89 -4.36 -6.78 -6.00
CA LEU A 89 -5.24 -7.64 -6.78
C LEU A 89 -6.71 -7.35 -6.49
N LYS A 90 -7.04 -7.11 -5.22
CA LYS A 90 -8.40 -6.80 -4.78
C LYS A 90 -8.95 -5.53 -5.41
N ALA A 91 -8.13 -4.49 -5.50
CA ALA A 91 -8.54 -3.22 -6.08
C ALA A 91 -8.38 -3.18 -7.61
N ASN A 92 -7.94 -4.27 -8.23
CA ASN A 92 -7.61 -4.32 -9.65
C ASN A 92 -6.59 -3.25 -10.05
N ALA A 93 -5.56 -3.07 -9.22
CA ALA A 93 -4.52 -2.10 -9.47
C ALA A 93 -3.67 -2.50 -10.68
N SER A 94 -3.28 -1.52 -11.48
CA SER A 94 -2.32 -1.66 -12.57
C SER A 94 -0.95 -1.12 -12.19
N GLY A 95 -0.84 -0.40 -11.08
CA GLY A 95 0.41 0.08 -10.53
C GLY A 95 0.31 0.25 -9.03
N ILE A 96 1.45 0.18 -8.36
CA ILE A 96 1.54 0.34 -6.91
C ILE A 96 2.75 1.20 -6.55
N ILE A 97 2.63 1.98 -5.50
CA ILE A 97 3.73 2.72 -4.91
C ILE A 97 3.76 2.44 -3.42
N LEU A 98 4.90 1.97 -2.93
CA LEU A 98 5.10 1.68 -1.52
C LEU A 98 5.84 2.85 -0.88
N CYS A 99 5.41 3.25 0.30
CA CYS A 99 6.02 4.36 1.02
C CYS A 99 6.09 4.03 2.52
N HIS A 100 7.23 4.33 3.13
CA HIS A 100 7.35 4.27 4.57
C HIS A 100 8.13 5.48 5.08
N ASN A 101 7.93 5.80 6.35
CA ASN A 101 8.63 6.88 7.01
C ASN A 101 9.77 6.33 7.87
N HIS A 102 10.78 7.15 8.08
CA HIS A 102 11.86 6.87 9.03
C HIS A 102 11.84 7.94 10.13
N PRO A 103 11.18 7.68 11.27
CA PRO A 103 11.11 8.67 12.35
C PRO A 103 12.47 9.09 12.89
N SER A 104 13.49 8.25 12.73
CA SER A 104 14.86 8.59 13.11
C SER A 104 15.47 9.72 12.28
N GLY A 105 14.88 10.04 11.14
CA GLY A 105 15.43 11.01 10.20
C GLY A 105 16.48 10.43 9.25
N ASN A 106 16.82 9.14 9.39
CA ASN A 106 17.73 8.47 8.45
C ASN A 106 17.07 8.35 7.10
N MET A 107 17.67 8.90 6.06
CA MET A 107 17.13 8.90 4.71
C MET A 107 17.60 7.73 3.86
N ASP A 108 18.55 6.93 4.36
CA ASP A 108 19.05 5.77 3.64
C ASP A 108 18.12 4.57 3.83
N PRO A 109 17.84 3.80 2.75
CA PRO A 109 17.07 2.59 2.88
C PRO A 109 17.86 1.52 3.63
N SER A 110 17.17 0.75 4.48
CA SER A 110 17.78 -0.41 5.15
C SER A 110 17.94 -1.57 4.14
N GLU A 111 18.72 -2.58 4.54
CA GLU A 111 18.81 -3.81 3.72
C GLU A 111 17.44 -4.49 3.58
N SER A 112 16.64 -4.47 4.62
CA SER A 112 15.25 -4.97 4.58
C SER A 112 14.41 -4.20 3.57
N ASP A 113 14.55 -2.88 3.51
CA ASP A 113 13.83 -2.05 2.54
C ASP A 113 14.18 -2.43 1.11
N ILE A 114 15.46 -2.65 0.84
CA ILE A 114 15.94 -3.03 -0.48
C ILE A 114 15.43 -4.42 -0.87
N LYS A 115 15.49 -5.38 0.05
CA LYS A 115 15.02 -6.74 -0.19
C LYS A 115 13.53 -6.81 -0.47
N ILE A 116 12.72 -6.12 0.32
CA ILE A 116 11.26 -6.11 0.15
C ILE A 116 10.88 -5.44 -1.17
N THR A 117 11.56 -4.36 -1.54
CA THR A 117 11.32 -3.65 -2.79
C THR A 117 11.61 -4.55 -3.99
N SER A 118 12.74 -5.26 -3.97
CA SER A 118 13.12 -6.18 -5.04
C SER A 118 12.12 -7.33 -5.16
N LYS A 119 11.74 -7.95 -4.05
CA LYS A 119 10.78 -9.05 -4.02
C LYS A 119 9.40 -8.60 -4.51
N LEU A 120 8.95 -7.43 -4.07
CA LEU A 120 7.67 -6.87 -4.48
C LEU A 120 7.65 -6.57 -5.98
N LYS A 121 8.70 -5.96 -6.49
CA LYS A 121 8.82 -5.66 -7.93
C LYS A 121 8.70 -6.92 -8.77
N GLU A 122 9.41 -7.97 -8.42
CA GLU A 122 9.38 -9.25 -9.13
C GLU A 122 7.98 -9.88 -9.07
N ALA A 123 7.37 -9.92 -7.90
CA ALA A 123 6.04 -10.48 -7.72
C ALA A 123 4.97 -9.68 -8.47
N ALA A 124 5.04 -8.36 -8.43
CA ALA A 124 4.09 -7.49 -9.11
C ALA A 124 4.18 -7.65 -10.63
N MET A 125 5.37 -7.73 -11.19
CA MET A 125 5.57 -7.93 -12.64
C MET A 125 4.92 -9.22 -13.13
N THR A 126 4.93 -10.27 -12.33
CA THR A 126 4.28 -11.55 -12.67
C THR A 126 2.75 -11.40 -12.80
N HIS A 127 2.19 -10.39 -12.17
CA HIS A 127 0.75 -10.12 -12.18
C HIS A 127 0.36 -8.89 -13.02
N ASP A 128 1.26 -8.43 -13.90
CA ASP A 128 1.05 -7.26 -14.76
C ASP A 128 0.78 -5.96 -13.97
N ILE A 129 1.44 -5.83 -12.84
CA ILE A 129 1.35 -4.64 -11.99
C ILE A 129 2.65 -3.85 -12.01
#